data_25c1e5ff447d2918948a2d042ff21ab8
#
_entry.id   25c1e5ff447d2918948a2d042ff21ab8
#
_cell.length_a   1.000
_cell.length_b   1.000
_cell.length_c   1.000
_cell.angle_alpha   90.00
_cell.angle_beta   90.00
_cell.angle_gamma   90.00
#
_symmetry.space_group_name_H-M   'P 1'
#
loop_
_entity.id
_entity.type
_entity.pdbx_description
1 polymer ?
#
loop_
_entity_poly.entity_id
_entity_poly.type
_entity_poly.pdbx_seq_one_letter_code
_entity_poly.pdbx_strand_id
1 'polypeptide(L)'
;MKVPLIVQERFCRQSAALMKAGFNLSDVFAYLQVSLPKHTAIWQGIENELANGIAFSDAVARQDLAPILFQQLQLAQVHGDLAKALTIAADYLHLRVRNRQRIVQLLVYPCLLLAMLVVLQIVVVFGVLPALSLPQSNLVALQLIGLGVVTVIGFLGYCYWHRLSPLKRLLVLQNVPGMRQLLRTYYQFQFTAGAAQFLLAGADIANFCQHLATLDGPMGKLGIRIQAKVQQGYELSVALQEPLIPAEVARLLTMGQSHHLVATGLKLFGEQLFSRLQQQLERLVSLVQPFLFLIIGGEILLVYLQILLPLYQSIGG
;
A
#
# COMPACT_ATOMS: atom_id res chain seq x y z
N MET A 1 4.87 -0.14 -19.32
CA MET A 1 5.32 0.72 -18.17
C MET A 1 4.10 0.96 -17.29
N LYS A 2 4.12 0.53 -16.02
CA LYS A 2 2.95 0.75 -15.13
C LYS A 2 2.75 2.22 -14.84
N VAL A 3 1.56 2.74 -15.11
CA VAL A 3 1.19 4.13 -14.82
C VAL A 3 1.09 4.32 -13.29
N PRO A 4 1.75 5.34 -12.70
CA PRO A 4 1.63 5.60 -11.27
C PRO A 4 0.17 5.86 -10.85
N LEU A 5 -0.23 5.36 -9.66
CA LEU A 5 -1.61 5.53 -9.18
C LEU A 5 -2.07 7.00 -9.10
N ILE A 6 -1.16 7.92 -8.79
CA ILE A 6 -1.45 9.35 -8.74
C ILE A 6 -1.81 9.93 -10.13
N VAL A 7 -1.20 9.39 -11.19
CA VAL A 7 -1.51 9.79 -12.57
C VAL A 7 -2.86 9.24 -12.99
N GLN A 8 -3.16 7.99 -12.61
CA GLN A 8 -4.46 7.38 -12.88
C GLN A 8 -5.59 8.10 -12.14
N GLU A 9 -5.34 8.52 -10.89
CA GLU A 9 -6.30 9.33 -10.12
C GLU A 9 -6.57 10.66 -10.81
N ARG A 10 -5.52 11.38 -11.23
CA ARG A 10 -5.66 12.64 -11.97
C ARG A 10 -6.41 12.45 -13.28
N PHE A 11 -6.08 11.42 -14.03
CA PHE A 11 -6.80 11.04 -15.24
C PHE A 11 -8.30 10.91 -14.96
N CYS A 12 -8.70 10.07 -14.01
CA CYS A 12 -10.12 9.86 -13.69
C CYS A 12 -10.81 11.15 -13.23
N ARG A 13 -10.16 11.92 -12.35
CA ARG A 13 -10.71 13.16 -11.79
C ARG A 13 -10.91 14.22 -12.83
N GLN A 14 -9.90 14.46 -13.67
CA GLN A 14 -9.97 15.47 -14.74
C GLN A 14 -10.98 15.07 -15.81
N SER A 15 -10.97 13.80 -16.24
CA SER A 15 -11.93 13.30 -17.20
C SER A 15 -13.38 13.42 -16.70
N ALA A 16 -13.62 13.03 -15.44
CA ALA A 16 -14.94 13.15 -14.82
C ALA A 16 -15.40 14.64 -14.74
N ALA A 17 -14.51 15.55 -14.38
CA ALA A 17 -14.83 16.96 -14.28
C ALA A 17 -15.18 17.58 -15.65
N LEU A 18 -14.39 17.30 -16.67
CA LEU A 18 -14.64 17.80 -18.03
C LEU A 18 -15.94 17.21 -18.63
N MET A 19 -16.19 15.93 -18.45
CA MET A 19 -17.44 15.31 -18.92
C MET A 19 -18.67 15.84 -18.19
N LYS A 20 -18.58 16.13 -16.88
CA LYS A 20 -19.66 16.82 -16.15
C LYS A 20 -19.90 18.25 -16.65
N ALA A 21 -18.87 18.91 -17.13
CA ALA A 21 -18.98 20.23 -17.76
C ALA A 21 -19.52 20.19 -19.20
N GLY A 22 -19.75 18.98 -19.77
CA GLY A 22 -20.34 18.78 -21.08
C GLY A 22 -19.32 18.56 -22.22
N PHE A 23 -18.03 18.43 -21.91
CA PHE A 23 -17.02 18.07 -22.91
C PHE A 23 -17.17 16.63 -23.35
N ASN A 24 -16.93 16.37 -24.64
CA ASN A 24 -16.91 15.02 -25.19
C ASN A 24 -15.59 14.30 -24.83
N LEU A 25 -15.54 13.00 -25.09
CA LEU A 25 -14.39 12.18 -24.70
C LEU A 25 -13.13 12.52 -25.50
N SER A 26 -13.23 12.96 -26.75
CA SER A 26 -12.09 13.42 -27.57
C SER A 26 -11.45 14.68 -26.98
N ASP A 27 -12.27 15.65 -26.58
CA ASP A 27 -11.76 16.88 -25.92
C ASP A 27 -11.05 16.55 -24.62
N VAL A 28 -11.56 15.57 -23.86
CA VAL A 28 -10.93 15.10 -22.63
C VAL A 28 -9.54 14.54 -22.92
N PHE A 29 -9.37 13.71 -23.97
CA PHE A 29 -8.05 13.17 -24.32
C PHE A 29 -7.10 14.25 -24.83
N ALA A 30 -7.56 15.21 -25.62
CA ALA A 30 -6.77 16.34 -26.06
C ALA A 30 -6.24 17.15 -24.84
N TYR A 31 -7.09 17.41 -23.85
CA TYR A 31 -6.69 18.05 -22.60
C TYR A 31 -5.67 17.23 -21.80
N LEU A 32 -5.86 15.91 -21.68
CA LEU A 32 -4.99 15.02 -20.94
C LEU A 32 -3.58 14.92 -21.53
N GLN A 33 -3.47 14.98 -22.87
CA GLN A 33 -2.17 15.00 -23.55
C GLN A 33 -1.35 16.24 -23.17
N VAL A 34 -2.00 17.37 -22.93
CA VAL A 34 -1.36 18.61 -22.47
C VAL A 34 -1.09 18.60 -20.96
N SER A 35 -2.06 18.14 -20.15
CA SER A 35 -1.96 18.18 -18.68
C SER A 35 -1.07 17.07 -18.10
N LEU A 36 -0.91 15.96 -18.80
CA LEU A 36 -0.11 14.79 -18.39
C LEU A 36 0.89 14.35 -19.48
N PRO A 37 1.82 15.22 -19.91
CA PRO A 37 2.65 15.01 -21.10
C PRO A 37 3.57 13.79 -21.02
N LYS A 38 3.96 13.36 -19.83
CA LYS A 38 4.83 12.17 -19.62
C LYS A 38 4.15 10.85 -20.00
N HIS A 39 2.83 10.85 -20.16
CA HIS A 39 2.03 9.65 -20.43
C HIS A 39 1.18 9.79 -21.70
N THR A 40 1.51 10.75 -22.58
CA THR A 40 0.77 11.04 -23.83
C THR A 40 0.56 9.79 -24.69
N ALA A 41 1.59 8.93 -24.80
CA ALA A 41 1.49 7.70 -25.59
C ALA A 41 0.35 6.76 -25.12
N ILE A 42 0.05 6.75 -23.82
CA ILE A 42 -1.03 5.92 -23.26
C ILE A 42 -2.38 6.53 -23.61
N TRP A 43 -2.52 7.86 -23.49
CA TRP A 43 -3.76 8.55 -23.81
C TRP A 43 -4.08 8.48 -25.30
N GLN A 44 -3.08 8.65 -26.16
CA GLN A 44 -3.19 8.44 -27.61
C GLN A 44 -3.53 6.99 -27.95
N GLY A 45 -2.95 6.02 -27.25
CA GLY A 45 -3.27 4.61 -27.42
C GLY A 45 -4.75 4.32 -27.17
N ILE A 46 -5.31 4.85 -26.07
CA ILE A 46 -6.73 4.70 -25.75
C ILE A 46 -7.60 5.43 -26.79
N GLU A 47 -7.24 6.65 -27.17
CA GLU A 47 -7.97 7.45 -28.14
C GLU A 47 -8.03 6.74 -29.53
N ASN A 48 -6.91 6.19 -29.98
CA ASN A 48 -6.85 5.42 -31.23
C ASN A 48 -7.72 4.15 -31.20
N GLU A 49 -7.74 3.45 -30.06
CA GLU A 49 -8.60 2.27 -29.91
C GLU A 49 -10.10 2.65 -29.93
N LEU A 50 -10.45 3.77 -29.30
CA LEU A 50 -11.80 4.32 -29.37
C LEU A 50 -12.20 4.71 -30.81
N ALA A 51 -11.28 5.34 -31.56
CA ALA A 51 -11.49 5.69 -32.96
C ALA A 51 -11.71 4.45 -33.85
N ASN A 52 -11.13 3.31 -33.47
CA ASN A 52 -11.33 2.01 -34.10
C ASN A 52 -12.61 1.28 -33.63
N GLY A 53 -13.47 1.92 -32.84
CA GLY A 53 -14.72 1.37 -32.35
C GLY A 53 -14.60 0.40 -31.18
N ILE A 54 -13.43 0.32 -30.54
CA ILE A 54 -13.23 -0.50 -29.33
C ILE A 54 -13.90 0.20 -28.15
N ALA A 55 -14.59 -0.56 -27.30
CA ALA A 55 -15.26 -0.02 -26.14
C ALA A 55 -14.25 0.60 -25.16
N PHE A 56 -14.62 1.70 -24.50
CA PHE A 56 -13.70 2.44 -23.60
C PHE A 56 -13.17 1.59 -22.45
N SER A 57 -13.99 0.70 -21.88
CA SER A 57 -13.54 -0.26 -20.86
C SER A 57 -12.40 -1.14 -21.37
N ASP A 58 -12.52 -1.66 -22.60
CA ASP A 58 -11.55 -2.59 -23.16
C ASP A 58 -10.26 -1.88 -23.57
N ALA A 59 -10.38 -0.66 -24.13
CA ALA A 59 -9.24 0.21 -24.42
C ALA A 59 -8.41 0.52 -23.15
N VAL A 60 -9.08 0.80 -22.04
CA VAL A 60 -8.46 1.03 -20.74
C VAL A 60 -7.83 -0.25 -20.18
N ALA A 61 -8.47 -1.41 -20.33
CA ALA A 61 -7.97 -2.69 -19.87
C ALA A 61 -6.61 -3.07 -20.49
N ARG A 62 -6.41 -2.74 -21.78
CA ARG A 62 -5.18 -3.01 -22.51
C ARG A 62 -3.98 -2.17 -22.07
N GLN A 63 -4.21 -1.06 -21.38
CA GLN A 63 -3.16 -0.11 -20.97
C GLN A 63 -2.57 -0.35 -19.56
N ASP A 64 -2.77 -1.55 -18.97
CA ASP A 64 -2.26 -1.92 -17.63
C ASP A 64 -2.61 -0.87 -16.53
N LEU A 65 -3.82 -0.28 -16.63
CA LEU A 65 -4.37 0.63 -15.63
C LEU A 65 -5.01 -0.15 -14.47
N ALA A 66 -5.36 0.53 -13.39
CA ALA A 66 -5.93 -0.12 -12.21
C ALA A 66 -7.25 -0.86 -12.55
N PRO A 67 -7.43 -2.10 -12.08
CA PRO A 67 -8.62 -2.91 -12.40
C PRO A 67 -9.95 -2.23 -12.08
N ILE A 68 -9.97 -1.37 -11.08
CA ILE A 68 -11.16 -0.58 -10.72
C ILE A 68 -11.66 0.31 -11.86
N LEU A 69 -10.74 0.86 -12.67
CA LEU A 69 -11.14 1.66 -13.83
C LEU A 69 -11.94 0.82 -14.82
N PHE A 70 -11.40 -0.33 -15.22
CA PHE A 70 -12.06 -1.24 -16.13
C PHE A 70 -13.47 -1.60 -15.64
N GLN A 71 -13.60 -1.98 -14.38
CA GLN A 71 -14.88 -2.36 -13.79
C GLN A 71 -15.90 -1.22 -13.78
N GLN A 72 -15.47 -0.01 -13.36
CA GLN A 72 -16.37 1.14 -13.34
C GLN A 72 -16.80 1.54 -14.76
N LEU A 73 -15.91 1.42 -15.74
CA LEU A 73 -16.23 1.70 -17.13
C LEU A 73 -17.17 0.66 -17.72
N GLN A 74 -17.03 -0.63 -17.38
CA GLN A 74 -17.99 -1.67 -17.79
C GLN A 74 -19.40 -1.39 -17.22
N LEU A 75 -19.48 -1.01 -15.95
CA LEU A 75 -20.76 -0.64 -15.33
C LEU A 75 -21.36 0.61 -15.98
N ALA A 76 -20.54 1.56 -16.38
CA ALA A 76 -20.99 2.75 -17.08
C ALA A 76 -21.57 2.46 -18.47
N GLN A 77 -21.10 1.42 -19.16
CA GLN A 77 -21.67 0.99 -20.43
C GLN A 77 -23.11 0.52 -20.29
N VAL A 78 -23.46 -0.06 -19.13
CA VAL A 78 -24.83 -0.52 -18.86
C VAL A 78 -25.73 0.63 -18.40
N HIS A 79 -25.20 1.56 -17.61
CA HIS A 79 -25.98 2.63 -16.97
C HIS A 79 -25.89 3.99 -17.67
N GLY A 80 -25.03 4.15 -18.67
CA GLY A 80 -24.90 5.35 -19.50
C GLY A 80 -24.18 6.54 -18.82
N ASP A 81 -23.77 6.46 -17.55
CA ASP A 81 -23.14 7.57 -16.82
C ASP A 81 -21.63 7.37 -16.62
N LEU A 82 -20.88 7.70 -17.66
CA LEU A 82 -19.43 7.60 -17.68
C LEU A 82 -18.77 8.60 -16.72
N ALA A 83 -19.31 9.80 -16.57
CA ALA A 83 -18.77 10.81 -15.65
C ALA A 83 -18.86 10.38 -14.20
N LYS A 84 -19.96 9.72 -13.81
CA LYS A 84 -20.15 9.14 -12.48
C LYS A 84 -19.17 7.99 -12.22
N ALA A 85 -19.01 7.08 -13.19
CA ALA A 85 -18.07 5.96 -13.09
C ALA A 85 -16.63 6.43 -12.89
N LEU A 86 -16.18 7.42 -13.68
CA LEU A 86 -14.86 8.03 -13.54
C LEU A 86 -14.70 8.76 -12.19
N THR A 87 -15.76 9.39 -11.67
CA THR A 87 -15.74 10.02 -10.34
C THR A 87 -15.50 8.97 -9.25
N ILE A 88 -16.23 7.85 -9.30
CA ILE A 88 -16.09 6.76 -8.33
C ILE A 88 -14.68 6.14 -8.40
N ALA A 89 -14.17 5.91 -9.61
CA ALA A 89 -12.81 5.44 -9.80
C ALA A 89 -11.77 6.43 -9.26
N ALA A 90 -11.95 7.74 -9.50
CA ALA A 90 -11.08 8.80 -8.97
C ALA A 90 -11.05 8.80 -7.44
N ASP A 91 -12.19 8.72 -6.78
CA ASP A 91 -12.29 8.73 -5.32
C ASP A 91 -11.62 7.51 -4.70
N TYR A 92 -11.78 6.33 -5.30
CA TYR A 92 -11.08 5.11 -4.88
C TYR A 92 -9.57 5.23 -5.03
N LEU A 93 -9.10 5.70 -6.19
CA LEU A 93 -7.68 5.90 -6.45
C LEU A 93 -7.09 6.97 -5.53
N HIS A 94 -7.83 8.07 -5.27
CA HIS A 94 -7.44 9.10 -4.32
C HIS A 94 -7.22 8.54 -2.91
N LEU A 95 -8.15 7.71 -2.44
CA LEU A 95 -8.01 7.04 -1.16
C LEU A 95 -6.73 6.19 -1.11
N ARG A 96 -6.45 5.42 -2.15
CA ARG A 96 -5.23 4.60 -2.26
C ARG A 96 -3.95 5.44 -2.29
N VAL A 97 -3.93 6.53 -3.06
CA VAL A 97 -2.78 7.45 -3.14
C VAL A 97 -2.53 8.09 -1.78
N ARG A 98 -3.56 8.64 -1.15
CA ARG A 98 -3.49 9.27 0.17
C ARG A 98 -2.98 8.29 1.24
N ASN A 99 -3.50 7.06 1.22
CA ASN A 99 -3.09 6.03 2.16
C ASN A 99 -1.62 5.65 2.00
N ARG A 100 -1.17 5.48 0.75
CA ARG A 100 0.24 5.21 0.46
C ARG A 100 1.16 6.35 0.92
N GLN A 101 0.77 7.60 0.63
CA GLN A 101 1.55 8.77 1.05
C GLN A 101 1.70 8.86 2.57
N ARG A 102 0.63 8.62 3.33
CA ARG A 102 0.67 8.60 4.79
C ARG A 102 1.59 7.50 5.34
N ILE A 103 1.54 6.29 4.78
CA ILE A 103 2.45 5.20 5.17
C ILE A 103 3.91 5.59 4.90
N VAL A 104 4.20 6.17 3.74
CA VAL A 104 5.55 6.63 3.41
C VAL A 104 6.02 7.71 4.38
N GLN A 105 5.17 8.68 4.70
CA GLN A 105 5.50 9.75 5.67
C GLN A 105 5.87 9.20 7.06
N LEU A 106 5.17 8.17 7.54
CA LEU A 106 5.48 7.53 8.82
C LEU A 106 6.86 6.84 8.81
N LEU A 107 7.31 6.36 7.65
CA LEU A 107 8.61 5.68 7.52
C LEU A 107 9.79 6.65 7.30
N VAL A 108 9.54 7.91 6.95
CA VAL A 108 10.62 8.90 6.70
C VAL A 108 11.50 9.10 7.93
N TYR A 109 10.89 9.25 9.11
CA TYR A 109 11.62 9.50 10.35
C TYR A 109 12.57 8.35 10.74
N PRO A 110 12.12 7.07 10.82
CA PRO A 110 13.03 5.95 11.07
C PRO A 110 14.14 5.82 10.02
N CYS A 111 13.83 6.02 8.74
CA CYS A 111 14.83 5.97 7.67
C CYS A 111 15.89 7.07 7.83
N LEU A 112 15.48 8.28 8.22
CA LEU A 112 16.40 9.39 8.45
C LEU A 112 17.33 9.10 9.64
N LEU A 113 16.79 8.57 10.75
CA LEU A 113 17.60 8.19 11.91
C LEU A 113 18.62 7.09 11.56
N LEU A 114 18.20 6.06 10.81
CA LEU A 114 19.11 5.02 10.34
C LEU A 114 20.20 5.58 9.42
N ALA A 115 19.86 6.48 8.51
CA ALA A 115 20.83 7.15 7.65
C ALA A 115 21.84 7.97 8.45
N MET A 116 21.39 8.73 9.46
CA MET A 116 22.28 9.47 10.36
C MET A 116 23.20 8.54 11.16
N LEU A 117 22.70 7.40 11.62
CA LEU A 117 23.51 6.40 12.31
C LEU A 117 24.66 5.89 11.40
N VAL A 118 24.32 5.56 10.15
CA VAL A 118 25.33 5.11 9.17
C VAL A 118 26.38 6.20 8.89
N VAL A 119 25.95 7.46 8.75
CA VAL A 119 26.87 8.58 8.57
C VAL A 119 27.78 8.76 9.79
N LEU A 120 27.21 8.69 11.01
CA LEU A 120 28.00 8.76 12.25
C LEU A 120 29.06 7.66 12.28
N GLN A 121 28.69 6.44 11.93
CA GLN A 121 29.60 5.30 11.90
C GLN A 121 30.76 5.52 10.92
N ILE A 122 30.47 6.02 9.71
CA ILE A 122 31.49 6.35 8.71
C ILE A 122 32.45 7.41 9.25
N VAL A 123 31.92 8.48 9.85
CA VAL A 123 32.76 9.57 10.42
C VAL A 123 33.64 9.06 11.54
N VAL A 124 33.13 8.22 12.43
CA VAL A 124 33.91 7.64 13.54
C VAL A 124 35.03 6.74 13.01
N VAL A 125 34.70 5.80 12.14
CA VAL A 125 35.66 4.77 11.66
C VAL A 125 36.72 5.37 10.75
N PHE A 126 36.36 6.27 9.84
CA PHE A 126 37.28 6.81 8.84
C PHE A 126 37.86 8.19 9.19
N GLY A 127 37.22 8.94 10.08
CA GLY A 127 37.65 10.28 10.49
C GLY A 127 38.31 10.30 11.86
N VAL A 128 37.58 9.88 12.91
CA VAL A 128 38.00 10.07 14.30
C VAL A 128 39.08 9.08 14.73
N LEU A 129 38.89 7.79 14.47
CA LEU A 129 39.83 6.74 14.88
C LEU A 129 41.22 6.88 14.26
N PRO A 130 41.38 7.13 12.94
CA PRO A 130 42.68 7.36 12.34
C PRO A 130 43.35 8.64 12.83
N ALA A 131 42.57 9.73 13.07
CA ALA A 131 43.09 11.00 13.51
C ALA A 131 43.70 10.93 14.95
N LEU A 132 43.25 10.02 15.75
CA LEU A 132 43.75 9.82 17.12
C LEU A 132 44.96 8.87 17.20
N SER A 133 45.43 8.32 16.08
CA SER A 133 46.56 7.36 15.99
C SER A 133 46.43 6.20 17.01
N LEU A 134 45.24 5.85 17.38
CA LEU A 134 44.95 4.79 18.34
C LEU A 134 45.28 3.43 17.71
N PRO A 135 45.94 2.51 18.46
CA PRO A 135 46.16 1.16 17.95
C PRO A 135 44.83 0.54 17.60
N GLN A 136 44.75 -0.14 16.45
CA GLN A 136 43.53 -0.84 16.02
C GLN A 136 43.15 -1.84 17.13
N SER A 137 42.25 -1.42 18.00
CA SER A 137 41.75 -2.30 19.05
C SER A 137 40.79 -3.32 18.44
N ASN A 138 40.70 -4.50 19.05
CA ASN A 138 39.72 -5.53 18.66
C ASN A 138 38.26 -5.00 18.64
N LEU A 139 38.02 -3.87 19.35
CA LEU A 139 36.73 -3.19 19.39
C LEU A 139 36.36 -2.53 18.05
N VAL A 140 37.34 -1.96 17.32
CA VAL A 140 37.11 -1.38 15.97
C VAL A 140 36.76 -2.50 14.97
N ALA A 141 37.50 -3.61 15.04
CA ALA A 141 37.21 -4.77 14.20
C ALA A 141 35.81 -5.34 14.52
N LEU A 142 35.42 -5.40 15.79
CA LEU A 142 34.09 -5.85 16.22
C LEU A 142 32.96 -4.94 15.70
N GLN A 143 33.14 -3.61 15.71
CA GLN A 143 32.18 -2.65 15.15
C GLN A 143 32.03 -2.81 13.63
N LEU A 144 33.13 -2.90 12.90
CA LEU A 144 33.12 -3.11 11.45
C LEU A 144 32.45 -4.43 11.07
N ILE A 145 32.75 -5.51 11.81
CA ILE A 145 32.08 -6.79 11.64
C ILE A 145 30.60 -6.67 11.96
N GLY A 146 30.21 -6.00 13.05
CA GLY A 146 28.80 -5.77 13.41
C GLY A 146 28.05 -5.02 12.33
N LEU A 147 28.61 -3.93 11.80
CA LEU A 147 28.01 -3.17 10.69
C LEU A 147 27.93 -4.02 9.41
N GLY A 148 28.99 -4.77 9.09
CA GLY A 148 29.00 -5.70 7.97
C GLY A 148 27.92 -6.78 8.08
N VAL A 149 27.78 -7.39 9.26
CA VAL A 149 26.75 -8.41 9.52
C VAL A 149 25.34 -7.82 9.39
N VAL A 150 25.09 -6.65 9.95
CA VAL A 150 23.77 -5.98 9.85
C VAL A 150 23.43 -5.63 8.39
N THR A 151 24.40 -5.11 7.62
CA THR A 151 24.20 -4.80 6.20
C THR A 151 23.99 -6.07 5.36
N VAL A 152 24.74 -7.14 5.61
CA VAL A 152 24.58 -8.43 4.91
C VAL A 152 23.25 -9.07 5.26
N ILE A 153 22.84 -9.09 6.54
CA ILE A 153 21.53 -9.62 6.96
C ILE A 153 20.39 -8.80 6.34
N GLY A 154 20.52 -7.46 6.34
CA GLY A 154 19.55 -6.56 5.71
C GLY A 154 19.43 -6.81 4.19
N PHE A 155 20.56 -6.95 3.51
CA PHE A 155 20.60 -7.24 2.08
C PHE A 155 20.07 -8.65 1.75
N LEU A 156 20.47 -9.67 2.50
CA LEU A 156 19.97 -11.03 2.33
C LEU A 156 18.45 -11.09 2.64
N GLY A 157 18.01 -10.40 3.69
CA GLY A 157 16.60 -10.26 4.02
C GLY A 157 15.82 -9.59 2.89
N TYR A 158 16.34 -8.51 2.32
CA TYR A 158 15.76 -7.83 1.15
C TYR A 158 15.70 -8.74 -0.08
N CYS A 159 16.79 -9.42 -0.43
CA CYS A 159 16.85 -10.35 -1.55
C CYS A 159 15.90 -11.54 -1.34
N TYR A 160 15.85 -12.11 -0.14
CA TYR A 160 14.94 -13.19 0.22
C TYR A 160 13.49 -12.73 0.11
N TRP A 161 13.18 -11.54 0.64
CA TRP A 161 11.86 -10.93 0.54
C TRP A 161 11.43 -10.69 -0.91
N HIS A 162 12.36 -10.25 -1.76
CA HIS A 162 12.06 -9.99 -3.17
C HIS A 162 11.81 -11.28 -3.97
N ARG A 163 12.44 -12.38 -3.58
CA ARG A 163 12.26 -13.70 -4.22
C ARG A 163 11.03 -14.47 -3.73
N LEU A 164 10.47 -14.10 -2.58
CA LEU A 164 9.27 -14.74 -2.05
C LEU A 164 8.04 -14.39 -2.90
N SER A 165 7.24 -15.42 -3.25
CA SER A 165 5.92 -15.20 -3.85
C SER A 165 5.02 -14.41 -2.88
N PRO A 166 4.05 -13.63 -3.38
CA PRO A 166 3.15 -12.82 -2.53
C PRO A 166 2.48 -13.62 -1.41
N LEU A 167 2.15 -14.88 -1.67
CA LEU A 167 1.55 -15.80 -0.67
C LEU A 167 2.52 -16.18 0.44
N LYS A 168 3.79 -16.47 0.10
CA LYS A 168 4.80 -16.82 1.10
C LYS A 168 5.19 -15.61 1.97
N ARG A 169 5.21 -14.41 1.39
CA ARG A 169 5.40 -13.16 2.16
C ARG A 169 4.34 -13.01 3.24
N LEU A 170 3.09 -13.31 2.91
CA LEU A 170 1.97 -13.26 3.86
C LEU A 170 2.14 -14.26 5.01
N LEU A 171 2.55 -15.50 4.72
CA LEU A 171 2.76 -16.52 5.74
C LEU A 171 3.89 -16.13 6.71
N VAL A 172 4.98 -15.55 6.20
CA VAL A 172 6.08 -15.05 7.04
C VAL A 172 5.63 -13.88 7.92
N LEU A 173 4.88 -12.92 7.36
CA LEU A 173 4.36 -11.78 8.13
C LEU A 173 3.34 -12.19 9.21
N GLN A 174 2.58 -13.25 9.00
CA GLN A 174 1.61 -13.73 10.00
C GLN A 174 2.26 -14.27 11.27
N ASN A 175 3.54 -14.69 11.20
CA ASN A 175 4.28 -15.20 12.36
C ASN A 175 4.92 -14.08 13.20
N VAL A 176 4.96 -12.84 12.69
CA VAL A 176 5.49 -11.69 13.43
C VAL A 176 4.39 -11.14 14.35
N PRO A 177 4.62 -11.06 15.67
CA PRO A 177 3.65 -10.47 16.60
C PRO A 177 3.35 -9.02 16.21
N GLY A 178 2.06 -8.66 16.19
CA GLY A 178 1.58 -7.35 15.70
C GLY A 178 1.31 -7.26 14.18
N MET A 179 2.06 -7.96 13.34
CA MET A 179 1.87 -7.95 11.89
C MET A 179 0.61 -8.72 11.46
N ARG A 180 0.27 -9.79 12.17
CA ARG A 180 -0.96 -10.57 11.93
C ARG A 180 -2.21 -9.71 12.06
N GLN A 181 -2.27 -8.87 13.11
CA GLN A 181 -3.41 -7.98 13.33
C GLN A 181 -3.46 -6.87 12.27
N LEU A 182 -2.32 -6.29 11.93
CA LEU A 182 -2.19 -5.29 10.86
C LEU A 182 -2.68 -5.84 9.51
N LEU A 183 -2.23 -7.03 9.12
CA LEU A 183 -2.66 -7.69 7.89
C LEU A 183 -4.16 -7.98 7.88
N ARG A 184 -4.70 -8.46 9.02
CA ARG A 184 -6.14 -8.70 9.15
C ARG A 184 -6.92 -7.40 8.95
N THR A 185 -6.54 -6.31 9.63
CA THR A 185 -7.18 -4.99 9.48
C THR A 185 -7.06 -4.46 8.05
N TYR A 186 -5.91 -4.68 7.40
CA TYR A 186 -5.70 -4.29 6.01
C TYR A 186 -6.65 -5.01 5.05
N TYR A 187 -6.81 -6.33 5.17
CA TYR A 187 -7.73 -7.08 4.32
C TYR A 187 -9.19 -6.77 4.64
N GLN A 188 -9.54 -6.57 5.91
CA GLN A 188 -10.86 -6.11 6.32
C GLN A 188 -11.19 -4.74 5.69
N PHE A 189 -10.24 -3.81 5.72
CA PHE A 189 -10.38 -2.52 5.04
C PHE A 189 -10.56 -2.70 3.53
N GLN A 190 -9.73 -3.54 2.90
CA GLN A 190 -9.77 -3.77 1.46
C GLN A 190 -11.12 -4.35 1.01
N PHE A 191 -11.65 -5.32 1.76
CA PHE A 191 -12.98 -5.88 1.53
C PHE A 191 -14.07 -4.81 1.66
N THR A 192 -14.08 -4.08 2.77
CA THR A 192 -15.11 -3.09 3.09
C THR A 192 -15.12 -1.93 2.09
N ALA A 193 -13.95 -1.40 1.75
CA ALA A 193 -13.81 -0.33 0.77
C ALA A 193 -14.21 -0.80 -0.64
N GLY A 194 -13.85 -2.03 -1.02
CA GLY A 194 -14.27 -2.62 -2.29
C GLY A 194 -15.78 -2.81 -2.38
N ALA A 195 -16.39 -3.41 -1.35
CA ALA A 195 -17.84 -3.60 -1.28
C ALA A 195 -18.61 -2.26 -1.36
N ALA A 196 -18.13 -1.23 -0.62
CA ALA A 196 -18.71 0.10 -0.68
C ALA A 196 -18.72 0.68 -2.10
N GLN A 197 -17.60 0.54 -2.82
CA GLN A 197 -17.48 1.05 -4.20
C GLN A 197 -18.39 0.33 -5.19
N PHE A 198 -18.51 -1.00 -5.09
CA PHE A 198 -19.41 -1.76 -5.94
C PHE A 198 -20.88 -1.37 -5.71
N LEU A 199 -21.30 -1.25 -4.46
CA LEU A 199 -22.65 -0.81 -4.13
C LEU A 199 -22.93 0.64 -4.56
N LEU A 200 -21.96 1.57 -4.41
CA LEU A 200 -22.09 2.95 -4.90
C LEU A 200 -22.22 3.00 -6.43
N ALA A 201 -21.61 2.08 -7.14
CA ALA A 201 -21.74 1.94 -8.57
C ALA A 201 -23.07 1.30 -9.00
N GLY A 202 -23.93 0.88 -8.05
CA GLY A 202 -25.19 0.20 -8.34
C GLY A 202 -25.08 -1.29 -8.59
N ALA A 203 -23.87 -1.88 -8.39
CA ALA A 203 -23.68 -3.31 -8.49
C ALA A 203 -24.04 -4.01 -7.19
N ASP A 204 -24.46 -5.28 -7.29
CA ASP A 204 -24.82 -6.09 -6.12
C ASP A 204 -23.59 -6.66 -5.44
N ILE A 205 -23.71 -7.02 -4.16
CA ILE A 205 -22.65 -7.66 -3.38
C ILE A 205 -22.23 -9.02 -3.96
N ALA A 206 -23.14 -9.72 -4.64
CA ALA A 206 -22.83 -10.96 -5.34
C ALA A 206 -21.81 -10.74 -6.47
N ASN A 207 -21.98 -9.67 -7.25
CA ASN A 207 -21.04 -9.27 -8.30
C ASN A 207 -19.68 -8.90 -7.74
N PHE A 208 -19.65 -8.23 -6.58
CA PHE A 208 -18.40 -7.94 -5.87
C PHE A 208 -17.67 -9.22 -5.44
N CYS A 209 -18.39 -10.19 -4.84
CA CYS A 209 -17.81 -11.47 -4.43
C CYS A 209 -17.31 -12.29 -5.65
N GLN A 210 -18.02 -12.23 -6.77
CA GLN A 210 -17.58 -12.84 -8.02
C GLN A 210 -16.28 -12.19 -8.53
N HIS A 211 -16.21 -10.87 -8.49
CA HIS A 211 -14.99 -10.16 -8.85
C HIS A 211 -13.84 -10.48 -7.89
N LEU A 212 -14.08 -10.58 -6.58
CA LEU A 212 -13.04 -10.99 -5.64
C LEU A 212 -12.42 -12.33 -6.02
N ALA A 213 -13.23 -13.28 -6.48
CA ALA A 213 -12.75 -14.62 -6.87
C ALA A 213 -11.80 -14.61 -8.08
N THR A 214 -11.80 -13.55 -8.89
CA THR A 214 -10.85 -13.37 -10.01
C THR A 214 -9.51 -12.79 -9.59
N LEU A 215 -9.38 -12.32 -8.34
CA LEU A 215 -8.15 -11.73 -7.83
C LEU A 215 -7.18 -12.80 -7.32
N ASP A 216 -5.89 -12.51 -7.42
CA ASP A 216 -4.86 -13.33 -6.79
C ASP A 216 -4.73 -13.04 -5.29
N GLY A 217 -4.34 -14.05 -4.53
CA GLY A 217 -4.00 -13.90 -3.11
C GLY A 217 -5.16 -14.14 -2.13
N PRO A 218 -5.10 -13.57 -0.90
CA PRO A 218 -6.08 -13.85 0.15
C PRO A 218 -7.50 -13.39 -0.17
N MET A 219 -7.64 -12.28 -0.91
CA MET A 219 -8.94 -11.76 -1.31
C MET A 219 -9.61 -12.66 -2.35
N GLY A 220 -8.83 -13.20 -3.31
CA GLY A 220 -9.35 -14.18 -4.26
C GLY A 220 -9.82 -15.46 -3.59
N LYS A 221 -9.02 -15.99 -2.65
CA LYS A 221 -9.42 -17.16 -1.84
C LYS A 221 -10.68 -16.89 -1.02
N LEU A 222 -10.84 -15.68 -0.50
CA LEU A 222 -12.05 -15.26 0.20
C LEU A 222 -13.27 -15.28 -0.75
N GLY A 223 -13.13 -14.67 -1.93
CA GLY A 223 -14.17 -14.66 -2.97
C GLY A 223 -14.61 -16.07 -3.36
N ILE A 224 -13.65 -16.96 -3.65
CA ILE A 224 -13.93 -18.37 -3.98
C ILE A 224 -14.69 -19.08 -2.85
N ARG A 225 -14.29 -18.88 -1.58
CA ARG A 225 -14.99 -19.50 -0.44
C ARG A 225 -16.41 -18.99 -0.29
N ILE A 226 -16.63 -17.68 -0.45
CA ILE A 226 -17.98 -17.11 -0.36
C ILE A 226 -18.85 -17.68 -1.48
N GLN A 227 -18.36 -17.72 -2.72
CA GLN A 227 -19.08 -18.29 -3.85
C GLN A 227 -19.42 -19.77 -3.63
N ALA A 228 -18.47 -20.56 -3.15
CA ALA A 228 -18.72 -21.99 -2.86
C ALA A 228 -19.84 -22.16 -1.84
N LYS A 229 -19.88 -21.36 -0.77
CA LYS A 229 -20.96 -21.40 0.23
C LYS A 229 -22.31 -21.01 -0.39
N VAL A 230 -22.34 -19.96 -1.20
CA VAL A 230 -23.57 -19.51 -1.88
C VAL A 230 -24.07 -20.58 -2.86
N GLN A 231 -23.18 -21.22 -3.63
CA GLN A 231 -23.52 -22.34 -4.52
C GLN A 231 -24.04 -23.58 -3.77
N GLN A 232 -23.61 -23.78 -2.55
CA GLN A 232 -24.12 -24.84 -1.66
C GLN A 232 -25.47 -24.51 -1.04
N GLY A 233 -26.06 -23.33 -1.35
CA GLY A 233 -27.36 -22.91 -0.85
C GLY A 233 -27.34 -22.20 0.51
N TYR A 234 -26.15 -21.85 1.05
CA TYR A 234 -26.10 -21.04 2.27
C TYR A 234 -26.57 -19.62 2.01
N GLU A 235 -27.26 -19.05 2.96
CA GLU A 235 -27.63 -17.64 2.92
C GLU A 235 -26.37 -16.75 2.87
N LEU A 236 -26.48 -15.58 2.24
CA LEU A 236 -25.40 -14.60 2.14
C LEU A 236 -24.88 -14.18 3.52
N SER A 237 -25.76 -14.08 4.52
CA SER A 237 -25.42 -13.80 5.92
C SER A 237 -24.41 -14.78 6.51
N VAL A 238 -24.58 -16.08 6.19
CA VAL A 238 -23.69 -17.17 6.63
C VAL A 238 -22.42 -17.22 5.76
N ALA A 239 -22.56 -17.01 4.46
CA ALA A 239 -21.44 -17.00 3.53
C ALA A 239 -20.41 -15.89 3.85
N LEU A 240 -20.88 -14.75 4.35
CA LEU A 240 -20.04 -13.59 4.75
C LEU A 240 -19.41 -13.75 6.14
N GLN A 241 -19.70 -14.81 6.92
CA GLN A 241 -19.03 -15.09 8.18
C GLN A 241 -17.62 -15.65 7.95
N GLU A 242 -16.70 -14.76 7.64
CA GLU A 242 -15.30 -15.08 7.35
C GLU A 242 -14.36 -14.19 8.18
N PRO A 243 -13.18 -14.68 8.61
CA PRO A 243 -12.26 -13.92 9.48
C PRO A 243 -11.77 -12.59 8.90
N LEU A 244 -11.79 -12.46 7.57
CA LEU A 244 -11.39 -11.25 6.85
C LEU A 244 -12.56 -10.28 6.61
N ILE A 245 -13.77 -10.63 7.03
CA ILE A 245 -14.94 -9.76 6.96
C ILE A 245 -15.33 -9.38 8.38
N PRO A 246 -15.39 -8.08 8.73
CA PRO A 246 -15.90 -7.65 10.03
C PRO A 246 -17.37 -8.05 10.20
N ALA A 247 -17.76 -8.47 11.40
CA ALA A 247 -19.12 -8.87 11.67
C ALA A 247 -20.13 -7.74 11.42
N GLU A 248 -19.72 -6.50 11.70
CA GLU A 248 -20.49 -5.29 11.47
C GLU A 248 -20.78 -5.08 9.98
N VAL A 249 -19.76 -5.32 9.13
CA VAL A 249 -19.88 -5.23 7.67
C VAL A 249 -20.80 -6.33 7.14
N ALA A 250 -20.65 -7.55 7.61
CA ALA A 250 -21.54 -8.66 7.24
C ALA A 250 -23.00 -8.34 7.59
N ARG A 251 -23.24 -7.75 8.76
CA ARG A 251 -24.60 -7.31 9.16
C ARG A 251 -25.14 -6.20 8.27
N LEU A 252 -24.36 -5.15 7.98
CA LEU A 252 -24.79 -4.06 7.10
C LEU A 252 -25.22 -4.58 5.71
N LEU A 253 -24.47 -5.55 5.17
CA LEU A 253 -24.76 -6.15 3.87
C LEU A 253 -26.03 -7.01 3.85
N THR A 254 -26.49 -7.49 5.00
CA THR A 254 -27.66 -8.38 5.14
C THR A 254 -28.90 -7.70 5.72
N MET A 255 -28.83 -6.42 6.07
CA MET A 255 -29.96 -5.67 6.68
C MET A 255 -31.11 -5.34 5.75
N GLY A 256 -31.04 -5.68 4.46
CA GLY A 256 -32.12 -5.41 3.49
C GLY A 256 -32.41 -3.91 3.24
N GLN A 257 -31.47 -3.04 3.59
CA GLN A 257 -31.57 -1.59 3.35
C GLN A 257 -31.24 -1.24 1.90
N SER A 258 -31.55 0.00 1.50
CA SER A 258 -31.21 0.47 0.15
C SER A 258 -29.70 0.38 -0.11
N HIS A 259 -29.32 0.03 -1.32
CA HIS A 259 -27.89 -0.09 -1.73
C HIS A 259 -27.08 1.16 -1.40
N HIS A 260 -27.67 2.34 -1.58
CA HIS A 260 -27.00 3.62 -1.28
C HIS A 260 -26.72 3.81 0.22
N LEU A 261 -27.67 3.45 1.09
CA LEU A 261 -27.50 3.57 2.54
C LEU A 261 -26.43 2.59 3.04
N VAL A 262 -26.49 1.35 2.58
CA VAL A 262 -25.49 0.31 2.90
C VAL A 262 -24.11 0.74 2.42
N ALA A 263 -23.99 1.23 1.20
CA ALA A 263 -22.72 1.70 0.63
C ALA A 263 -22.13 2.87 1.42
N THR A 264 -22.96 3.82 1.87
CA THR A 264 -22.54 4.93 2.72
C THR A 264 -22.06 4.43 4.08
N GLY A 265 -22.77 3.52 4.70
CA GLY A 265 -22.35 2.86 5.94
C GLY A 265 -21.02 2.13 5.81
N LEU A 266 -20.85 1.37 4.73
CA LEU A 266 -19.59 0.68 4.44
C LEU A 266 -18.43 1.64 4.19
N LYS A 267 -18.67 2.78 3.53
CA LYS A 267 -17.66 3.82 3.33
C LYS A 267 -17.17 4.37 4.67
N LEU A 268 -18.09 4.75 5.57
CA LEU A 268 -17.75 5.24 6.91
C LEU A 268 -16.98 4.18 7.72
N PHE A 269 -17.41 2.91 7.64
CA PHE A 269 -16.73 1.82 8.32
C PHE A 269 -15.33 1.55 7.74
N GLY A 270 -15.19 1.68 6.43
CA GLY A 270 -13.89 1.62 5.74
C GLY A 270 -12.93 2.71 6.23
N GLU A 271 -13.40 3.95 6.43
CA GLU A 271 -12.61 5.04 6.98
C GLU A 271 -12.16 4.75 8.42
N GLN A 272 -13.03 4.15 9.25
CA GLN A 272 -12.65 3.72 10.60
C GLN A 272 -11.60 2.59 10.59
N LEU A 273 -11.77 1.58 9.74
CA LEU A 273 -10.77 0.51 9.57
C LEU A 273 -9.43 1.06 9.11
N PHE A 274 -9.46 2.05 8.22
CA PHE A 274 -8.24 2.71 7.78
C PHE A 274 -7.56 3.49 8.92
N SER A 275 -8.30 4.24 9.73
CA SER A 275 -7.77 4.90 10.93
C SER A 275 -7.15 3.90 11.91
N ARG A 276 -7.79 2.75 12.14
CA ARG A 276 -7.21 1.66 12.95
C ARG A 276 -5.90 1.13 12.35
N LEU A 277 -5.86 0.94 11.05
CA LEU A 277 -4.65 0.52 10.33
C LEU A 277 -3.50 1.52 10.52
N GLN A 278 -3.79 2.82 10.41
CA GLN A 278 -2.81 3.88 10.65
C GLN A 278 -2.27 3.84 12.08
N GLN A 279 -3.15 3.75 13.09
CA GLN A 279 -2.75 3.66 14.49
C GLN A 279 -1.88 2.42 14.77
N GLN A 280 -2.19 1.27 14.14
CA GLN A 280 -1.37 0.06 14.26
C GLN A 280 0.01 0.26 13.64
N LEU A 281 0.10 0.91 12.48
CA LEU A 281 1.37 1.26 11.83
C LEU A 281 2.18 2.24 12.69
N GLU A 282 1.56 3.29 13.21
CA GLU A 282 2.20 4.25 14.10
C GLU A 282 2.78 3.59 15.36
N ARG A 283 2.04 2.67 15.97
CA ARG A 283 2.54 1.89 17.11
C ARG A 283 3.74 1.02 16.75
N LEU A 284 3.72 0.36 15.59
CA LEU A 284 4.87 -0.43 15.14
C LEU A 284 6.10 0.43 14.87
N VAL A 285 5.90 1.59 14.26
CA VAL A 285 6.98 2.56 13.99
C VAL A 285 7.54 3.14 15.32
N SER A 286 6.67 3.46 16.27
CA SER A 286 7.11 3.99 17.56
C SER A 286 7.92 3.00 18.39
N LEU A 287 7.72 1.69 18.19
CA LEU A 287 8.56 0.66 18.82
C LEU A 287 9.99 0.62 18.25
N VAL A 288 10.20 1.07 17.01
CA VAL A 288 11.54 1.12 16.41
C VAL A 288 12.42 2.17 17.10
N GLN A 289 11.83 3.26 17.56
CA GLN A 289 12.57 4.38 18.15
C GLN A 289 13.38 4.00 19.40
N PRO A 290 12.86 3.29 20.42
CA PRO A 290 13.65 2.85 21.57
C PRO A 290 14.84 1.96 21.16
N PHE A 291 14.65 1.07 20.18
CA PHE A 291 15.75 0.23 19.68
C PHE A 291 16.84 1.06 19.00
N LEU A 292 16.47 2.08 18.22
CA LEU A 292 17.44 2.99 17.62
C LEU A 292 18.21 3.77 18.66
N PHE A 293 17.55 4.26 19.73
CA PHE A 293 18.24 4.95 20.83
C PHE A 293 19.22 4.04 21.58
N LEU A 294 18.86 2.77 21.80
CA LEU A 294 19.77 1.80 22.39
C LEU A 294 21.00 1.55 21.52
N ILE A 295 20.80 1.45 20.21
CA ILE A 295 21.90 1.25 19.24
C ILE A 295 22.81 2.48 19.23
N ILE A 296 22.24 3.69 19.12
CA ILE A 296 23.01 4.95 19.11
C ILE A 296 23.74 5.15 20.43
N GLY A 297 23.08 4.91 21.57
CA GLY A 297 23.70 5.02 22.89
C GLY A 297 24.82 4.01 23.11
N GLY A 298 24.64 2.78 22.66
CA GLY A 298 25.67 1.75 22.66
C GLY A 298 26.87 2.12 21.80
N GLU A 299 26.63 2.69 20.61
CA GLU A 299 27.67 3.17 19.72
C GLU A 299 28.50 4.30 20.34
N ILE A 300 27.83 5.30 20.93
CA ILE A 300 28.51 6.40 21.63
C ILE A 300 29.35 5.86 22.79
N LEU A 301 28.84 4.90 23.56
CA LEU A 301 29.57 4.28 24.66
C LEU A 301 30.80 3.54 24.13
N LEU A 302 30.70 2.80 23.04
CA LEU A 302 31.83 2.09 22.43
C LEU A 302 32.91 3.06 21.96
N VAL A 303 32.53 4.14 21.28
CA VAL A 303 33.48 5.20 20.84
C VAL A 303 34.16 5.84 22.06
N TYR A 304 33.41 6.12 23.10
CA TYR A 304 33.94 6.68 24.34
C TYR A 304 34.97 5.74 25.02
N LEU A 305 34.67 4.46 25.12
CA LEU A 305 35.59 3.45 25.65
C LEU A 305 36.86 3.32 24.77
N GLN A 306 36.74 3.38 23.47
CA GLN A 306 37.87 3.31 22.54
C GLN A 306 38.84 4.48 22.68
N ILE A 307 38.35 5.66 23.00
CA ILE A 307 39.17 6.88 23.24
C ILE A 307 39.78 6.90 24.62
N LEU A 308 38.98 6.61 25.67
CA LEU A 308 39.44 6.76 27.05
C LEU A 308 40.32 5.61 27.52
N LEU A 309 40.06 4.38 27.12
CA LEU A 309 40.80 3.21 27.60
C LEU A 309 42.29 3.30 27.30
N PRO A 310 42.75 3.64 26.09
CA PRO A 310 44.17 3.84 25.79
C PRO A 310 44.76 5.04 26.51
N LEU A 311 43.98 6.11 26.71
CA LEU A 311 44.44 7.33 27.43
C LEU A 311 44.73 7.03 28.90
N TYR A 312 43.88 6.25 29.57
CA TYR A 312 44.13 5.81 30.96
C TYR A 312 45.31 4.85 31.06
N GLN A 313 45.52 3.98 30.08
CA GLN A 313 46.70 3.09 30.05
C GLN A 313 48.01 3.84 29.81
N SER A 314 47.99 4.96 29.09
CA SER A 314 49.18 5.80 28.85
C SER A 314 49.52 6.72 30.01
N ILE A 315 48.59 7.00 30.94
CA ILE A 315 48.82 7.85 32.10
C ILE A 315 49.17 7.01 33.37
N GLY A 316 48.81 5.74 33.39
CA GLY A 316 48.99 4.84 34.51
C GLY A 316 50.20 3.88 34.42
N GLY A 317 51.01 3.97 33.34
CA GLY A 317 52.30 3.30 33.17
C GLY A 317 53.42 4.33 33.02
#